data_b898efd984a9e1ddc69fd9f9c940a14b
#
_entry.id   b898efd984a9e1ddc69fd9f9c940a14b
#
_cell.length_a   1.000
_cell.length_b   1.000
_cell.length_c   1.000
_cell.angle_alpha   90.00
_cell.angle_beta   90.00
_cell.angle_gamma   90.00
#
_symmetry.space_group_name_H-M   'P 1'
#
loop_
_entity.id
_entity.type
_entity.pdbx_description
1 polymer ?
#
loop_
_entity_poly.entity_id
_entity_poly.type
_entity_poly.pdbx_seq_one_letter_code
_entity_poly.pdbx_strand_id
1 'polypeptide(L)'
;MYILGDIGNTETKIWLVSKKNKIIKKINFSSKEITNNKLSIILKKNNFKFKYVKKILFCSVVPQTFNLIKKFLSKKTNRNCYEVKNLNLKSLIKVKVDYKQVGSDRITNAISLMNGKNNFIILDFGTATTFDVLIQNTYYGGIIAPGVKLSL
;
A
#
# COMPACT_ATOMS: atom_id res chain seq x y z
N MET A 1 -17.96 -0.24 -1.96
CA MET A 1 -16.68 0.10 -2.57
C MET A 1 -15.59 0.01 -1.50
N TYR A 2 -14.35 -0.12 -1.92
CA TYR A 2 -13.18 -0.13 -1.05
C TYR A 2 -12.24 0.99 -1.49
N ILE A 3 -11.54 1.60 -0.55
CA ILE A 3 -10.39 2.46 -0.82
C ILE A 3 -9.14 1.64 -0.50
N LEU A 4 -8.28 1.49 -1.48
CA LEU A 4 -6.96 0.88 -1.31
C LEU A 4 -5.91 1.94 -1.58
N GLY A 5 -4.79 1.89 -0.89
CA GLY A 5 -3.71 2.84 -1.11
C GLY A 5 -2.33 2.26 -0.89
N ASP A 6 -1.39 2.85 -1.60
CA ASP A 6 0.03 2.62 -1.46
C ASP A 6 0.73 3.96 -1.24
N ILE A 7 1.45 4.08 -0.13
CA ILE A 7 2.16 5.31 0.27
C ILE A 7 3.67 5.02 0.28
N GLY A 8 4.28 5.28 -0.85
CA GLY A 8 5.74 5.26 -0.99
C GLY A 8 6.38 6.59 -0.60
N ASN A 9 7.72 6.61 -0.53
CA ASN A 9 8.50 7.82 -0.19
C ASN A 9 8.32 8.96 -1.20
N THR A 10 8.11 8.63 -2.47
CA THR A 10 7.99 9.62 -3.56
C THR A 10 6.55 9.84 -3.96
N GLU A 11 5.78 8.79 -4.12
CA GLU A 11 4.43 8.82 -4.67
C GLU A 11 3.44 8.09 -3.78
N THR A 12 2.25 8.66 -3.66
CA THR A 12 1.06 8.02 -3.06
C THR A 12 0.07 7.69 -4.16
N LYS A 13 -0.39 6.44 -4.16
CA LYS A 13 -1.43 5.94 -5.08
C LYS A 13 -2.67 5.57 -4.28
N ILE A 14 -3.85 6.00 -4.75
CA ILE A 14 -5.13 5.64 -4.13
C ILE A 14 -6.06 5.10 -5.20
N TRP A 15 -6.67 3.96 -4.92
CA TRP A 15 -7.66 3.32 -5.78
C TRP A 15 -9.02 3.28 -5.11
N LEU A 16 -10.06 3.62 -5.86
CA LEU A 16 -11.43 3.30 -5.52
C LEU A 16 -11.79 2.01 -6.25
N VAL A 17 -12.15 0.98 -5.50
CA VAL A 17 -12.40 -0.36 -6.02
C VAL A 17 -13.84 -0.77 -5.74
N SER A 18 -14.49 -1.39 -6.73
CA SER A 18 -15.86 -1.92 -6.60
C SER A 18 -15.88 -3.17 -5.71
N LYS A 19 -17.08 -3.62 -5.30
CA LYS A 19 -17.26 -4.91 -4.63
C LYS A 19 -16.86 -6.13 -5.50
N LYS A 20 -16.82 -5.96 -6.83
CA LYS A 20 -16.40 -6.99 -7.79
C LYS A 20 -14.91 -6.87 -8.15
N ASN A 21 -14.12 -6.24 -7.29
CA ASN A 21 -12.67 -6.02 -7.43
C ASN A 21 -12.25 -5.28 -8.72
N LYS A 22 -13.16 -4.50 -9.33
CA LYS A 22 -12.83 -3.66 -10.48
C LYS A 22 -12.38 -2.29 -9.98
N ILE A 23 -11.26 -1.78 -10.52
CA ILE A 23 -10.80 -0.42 -10.27
C ILE A 23 -11.77 0.56 -10.93
N ILE A 24 -12.42 1.40 -10.12
CA ILE A 24 -13.33 2.45 -10.58
C ILE A 24 -12.55 3.73 -10.86
N LYS A 25 -11.59 4.03 -9.99
CA LYS A 25 -10.77 5.25 -10.05
C LYS A 25 -9.37 4.96 -9.53
N LYS A 26 -8.38 5.56 -10.18
CA LYS A 26 -6.99 5.61 -9.70
C LYS A 26 -6.56 7.07 -9.65
N ILE A 27 -5.93 7.47 -8.58
CA ILE A 27 -5.26 8.76 -8.44
C ILE A 27 -3.87 8.53 -7.87
N ASN A 28 -2.94 9.35 -8.30
CA ASN A 28 -1.59 9.39 -7.77
C ASN A 28 -1.13 10.83 -7.57
N PHE A 29 -0.29 11.04 -6.60
CA PHE A 29 0.27 12.35 -6.26
C PHE A 29 1.57 12.17 -5.45
N SER A 30 2.37 13.24 -5.38
CA SER A 30 3.58 13.25 -4.56
C SER A 30 3.25 12.99 -3.08
N SER A 31 3.99 12.08 -2.45
CA SER A 31 3.88 11.83 -1.00
C SER A 31 4.45 12.99 -0.19
N LYS A 32 5.38 13.74 -0.77
CA LYS A 32 5.98 14.92 -0.16
C LYS A 32 4.99 16.08 -0.17
N GLU A 33 4.99 16.90 0.87
CA GLU A 33 4.19 18.13 0.97
C GLU A 33 2.66 17.96 0.86
N ILE A 34 2.13 16.76 1.08
CA ILE A 34 0.69 16.56 1.09
C ILE A 34 0.08 17.22 2.34
N THR A 35 -0.96 17.98 2.13
CA THR A 35 -1.76 18.63 3.20
C THR A 35 -3.23 18.22 3.05
N ASN A 36 -4.03 18.45 4.09
CA ASN A 36 -5.47 18.21 4.02
C ASN A 36 -6.16 18.99 2.89
N ASN A 37 -5.72 20.22 2.65
CA ASN A 37 -6.26 21.07 1.57
C ASN A 37 -5.87 20.50 0.19
N LYS A 38 -4.59 20.19 -0.04
CA LYS A 38 -4.12 19.56 -1.28
C LYS A 38 -4.87 18.23 -1.53
N LEU A 39 -4.99 17.37 -0.51
CA LEU A 39 -5.71 16.11 -0.62
C LEU A 39 -7.19 16.32 -0.97
N SER A 40 -7.86 17.28 -0.33
CA SER A 40 -9.25 17.63 -0.62
C SER A 40 -9.43 18.06 -2.07
N ILE A 41 -8.55 18.92 -2.58
CA ILE A 41 -8.57 19.40 -3.98
C ILE A 41 -8.37 18.24 -4.94
N ILE A 42 -7.35 17.40 -4.72
CA ILE A 42 -7.05 16.23 -5.57
C ILE A 42 -8.27 15.31 -5.64
N LEU A 43 -8.86 14.97 -4.50
CA LEU A 43 -9.99 14.04 -4.45
C LEU A 43 -11.26 14.63 -5.09
N LYS A 44 -11.51 15.93 -4.90
CA LYS A 44 -12.62 16.65 -5.56
C LYS A 44 -12.42 16.72 -7.08
N LYS A 45 -11.26 17.15 -7.55
CA LYS A 45 -10.92 17.24 -8.98
C LYS A 45 -11.11 15.88 -9.69
N ASN A 46 -10.84 14.80 -8.98
CA ASN A 46 -11.00 13.45 -9.49
C ASN A 46 -12.40 12.84 -9.25
N ASN A 47 -13.40 13.61 -8.80
CA ASN A 47 -14.76 13.13 -8.53
C ASN A 47 -14.79 11.87 -7.64
N PHE A 48 -13.96 11.87 -6.58
CA PHE A 48 -13.83 10.72 -5.70
C PHE A 48 -15.05 10.60 -4.78
N LYS A 49 -15.83 9.51 -4.93
CA LYS A 49 -17.09 9.30 -4.21
C LYS A 49 -16.88 8.50 -2.93
N PHE A 50 -17.24 9.08 -1.79
CA PHE A 50 -17.06 8.47 -0.46
C PHE A 50 -18.28 7.70 0.06
N LYS A 51 -19.48 8.02 -0.44
CA LYS A 51 -20.78 7.59 0.13
C LYS A 51 -20.90 6.06 0.36
N TYR A 52 -20.31 5.26 -0.51
CA TYR A 52 -20.46 3.81 -0.47
C TYR A 52 -19.20 3.06 -0.05
N VAL A 53 -18.24 3.75 0.54
CA VAL A 53 -16.99 3.13 1.02
C VAL A 53 -17.28 2.27 2.24
N LYS A 54 -16.84 1.01 2.21
CA LYS A 54 -17.02 0.04 3.29
C LYS A 54 -15.74 -0.19 4.11
N LYS A 55 -14.60 -0.30 3.42
CA LYS A 55 -13.29 -0.54 4.02
C LYS A 55 -12.24 0.33 3.36
N ILE A 56 -11.23 0.69 4.14
CA ILE A 56 -10.08 1.51 3.71
C ILE A 56 -8.84 0.81 4.21
N LEU A 57 -7.95 0.45 3.27
CA LEU A 57 -6.72 -0.28 3.56
C LEU A 57 -5.56 0.33 2.79
N PHE A 58 -4.46 0.55 3.48
CA PHE A 58 -3.23 1.09 2.90
C PHE A 58 -2.03 0.19 3.22
N CYS A 59 -1.08 0.09 2.30
CA CYS A 59 0.31 -0.15 2.67
C CYS A 59 1.05 1.18 2.71
N SER A 60 1.97 1.34 3.65
CA SER A 60 2.68 2.60 3.82
C SER A 60 4.08 2.40 4.38
N VAL A 61 5.06 3.07 3.76
CA VAL A 61 6.41 3.25 4.29
C VAL A 61 6.65 4.67 4.82
N VAL A 62 5.62 5.54 4.81
CA VAL A 62 5.67 6.93 5.29
C VAL A 62 4.58 7.16 6.34
N PRO A 63 4.85 6.91 7.63
CA PRO A 63 3.85 6.99 8.70
C PRO A 63 3.16 8.35 8.83
N GLN A 64 3.87 9.45 8.62
CA GLN A 64 3.31 10.80 8.71
C GLN A 64 2.23 11.04 7.64
N THR A 65 2.53 10.70 6.38
CA THR A 65 1.58 10.80 5.26
C THR A 65 0.39 9.86 5.48
N PHE A 66 0.62 8.64 5.95
CA PHE A 66 -0.46 7.73 6.30
C PHE A 66 -1.40 8.31 7.36
N ASN A 67 -0.86 8.87 8.46
CA ASN A 67 -1.66 9.44 9.53
C ASN A 67 -2.53 10.62 9.05
N LEU A 68 -1.99 11.47 8.17
CA LEU A 68 -2.74 12.56 7.55
C LEU A 68 -3.91 12.01 6.71
N ILE A 69 -3.62 11.08 5.80
CA ILE A 69 -4.62 10.48 4.91
C ILE A 69 -5.67 9.70 5.72
N LYS A 70 -5.24 8.94 6.72
CA LYS A 70 -6.13 8.22 7.64
C LYS A 70 -7.13 9.15 8.30
N LYS A 71 -6.65 10.24 8.94
CA LYS A 71 -7.53 11.23 9.59
C LYS A 71 -8.53 11.83 8.61
N PHE A 72 -8.06 12.22 7.43
CA PHE A 72 -8.90 12.80 6.38
C PHE A 72 -9.98 11.83 5.89
N LEU A 73 -9.59 10.63 5.48
CA LEU A 73 -10.52 9.64 4.92
C LEU A 73 -11.49 9.12 5.97
N SER A 74 -11.05 8.87 7.22
CA SER A 74 -11.94 8.45 8.29
C SER A 74 -13.02 9.49 8.56
N LYS A 75 -12.67 10.79 8.58
CA LYS A 75 -13.64 11.89 8.72
C LYS A 75 -14.63 11.96 7.56
N LYS A 76 -14.18 11.72 6.31
CA LYS A 76 -15.03 11.80 5.10
C LYS A 76 -15.96 10.60 4.91
N THR A 77 -15.59 9.43 5.42
CA THR A 77 -16.31 8.17 5.17
C THR A 77 -17.02 7.62 6.39
N ASN A 78 -16.70 8.13 7.58
CA ASN A 78 -17.06 7.54 8.87
C ASN A 78 -16.64 6.06 8.97
N ARG A 79 -15.45 5.73 8.46
CA ARG A 79 -14.86 4.38 8.45
C ARG A 79 -13.43 4.42 8.95
N ASN A 80 -13.04 3.35 9.64
CA ASN A 80 -11.64 3.16 10.04
C ASN A 80 -10.77 2.92 8.81
N CYS A 81 -9.59 3.54 8.83
CA CYS A 81 -8.54 3.33 7.83
C CYS A 81 -7.42 2.49 8.48
N TYR A 82 -7.12 1.37 7.86
CA TYR A 82 -6.14 0.41 8.36
C TYR A 82 -4.87 0.44 7.54
N GLU A 83 -3.75 0.21 8.20
CA GLU A 83 -2.46 -0.08 7.58
C GLU A 83 -2.25 -1.59 7.61
N VAL A 84 -1.78 -2.16 6.49
CA VAL A 84 -1.67 -3.63 6.30
C VAL A 84 -0.86 -4.29 7.41
N LYS A 85 0.30 -3.74 7.78
CA LYS A 85 1.15 -4.33 8.82
C LYS A 85 0.54 -4.32 10.22
N ASN A 86 -0.48 -3.48 10.45
CA ASN A 86 -1.20 -3.43 11.72
C ASN A 86 -2.33 -4.47 11.81
N LEU A 87 -2.53 -5.23 10.74
CA LEU A 87 -3.47 -6.35 10.74
C LEU A 87 -2.78 -7.62 11.28
N ASN A 88 -3.57 -8.54 11.83
CA ASN A 88 -3.05 -9.85 12.22
C ASN A 88 -2.83 -10.73 10.98
N LEU A 89 -1.63 -10.63 10.40
CA LEU A 89 -1.25 -11.37 9.19
C LEU A 89 -0.62 -12.74 9.49
N LYS A 90 -0.44 -13.12 10.76
CA LYS A 90 0.24 -14.38 11.15
C LYS A 90 -0.45 -15.64 10.61
N SER A 91 -1.76 -15.58 10.43
CA SER A 91 -2.54 -16.68 9.84
C SER A 91 -2.40 -16.80 8.33
N LEU A 92 -1.92 -15.75 7.68
CA LEU A 92 -1.76 -15.70 6.21
C LEU A 92 -0.33 -16.02 5.80
N ILE A 93 0.66 -15.36 6.39
CA ILE A 93 2.06 -15.41 5.96
C ILE A 93 2.99 -15.64 7.15
N LYS A 94 3.94 -16.57 6.98
CA LYS A 94 5.09 -16.68 7.88
C LYS A 94 6.18 -15.73 7.43
N VAL A 95 6.81 -15.01 8.36
CA VAL A 95 7.91 -14.08 8.07
C VAL A 95 9.15 -14.54 8.84
N LYS A 96 10.25 -14.79 8.12
CA LYS A 96 11.52 -15.33 8.66
C LYS A 96 12.55 -14.26 9.01
N VAL A 97 12.25 -13.01 8.75
CA VAL A 97 13.08 -11.84 9.08
C VAL A 97 12.38 -10.97 10.11
N ASP A 98 13.05 -9.95 10.63
CA ASP A 98 12.42 -9.03 11.57
C ASP A 98 11.27 -8.27 10.86
N TYR A 99 10.05 -8.66 11.21
CA TYR A 99 8.81 -8.09 10.66
C TYR A 99 8.75 -6.57 10.79
N LYS A 100 9.37 -5.99 11.84
CA LYS A 100 9.35 -4.54 12.06
C LYS A 100 10.15 -3.79 10.99
N GLN A 101 11.21 -4.40 10.48
CA GLN A 101 12.11 -3.80 9.49
C GLN A 101 11.62 -3.97 8.05
N VAL A 102 10.72 -4.91 7.78
CA VAL A 102 10.20 -5.11 6.42
C VAL A 102 9.19 -4.02 6.08
N GLY A 103 9.30 -3.42 4.90
CA GLY A 103 8.31 -2.47 4.36
C GLY A 103 6.93 -3.12 4.19
N SER A 104 5.87 -2.33 4.40
CA SER A 104 4.49 -2.77 4.24
C SER A 104 4.17 -3.19 2.80
N ASP A 105 4.74 -2.49 1.83
CA ASP A 105 4.69 -2.78 0.40
C ASP A 105 5.22 -4.18 0.08
N ARG A 106 6.39 -4.54 0.61
CA ARG A 106 7.03 -5.84 0.40
C ARG A 106 6.19 -7.00 0.94
N ILE A 107 5.62 -6.85 2.15
CA ILE A 107 4.70 -7.83 2.72
C ILE A 107 3.42 -7.95 1.89
N THR A 108 2.88 -6.82 1.42
CA THR A 108 1.67 -6.81 0.57
C THR A 108 1.93 -7.50 -0.76
N ASN A 109 3.08 -7.25 -1.40
CA ASN A 109 3.50 -7.92 -2.63
C ASN A 109 3.60 -9.44 -2.41
N ALA A 110 4.24 -9.88 -1.31
CA ALA A 110 4.35 -11.29 -1.00
C ALA A 110 2.98 -11.95 -0.79
N ILE A 111 2.08 -11.33 -0.03
CA ILE A 111 0.73 -11.87 0.21
C ILE A 111 -0.06 -11.98 -1.10
N SER A 112 0.10 -11.05 -2.03
CA SER A 112 -0.63 -11.06 -3.30
C SER A 112 -0.31 -12.25 -4.21
N LEU A 113 0.87 -12.84 -4.04
CA LEU A 113 1.36 -13.97 -4.86
C LEU A 113 1.22 -15.33 -4.16
N MET A 114 0.88 -15.33 -2.88
CA MET A 114 0.75 -16.58 -2.12
C MET A 114 -0.33 -17.50 -2.69
N ASN A 115 0.03 -18.73 -2.94
CA ASN A 115 -0.90 -19.77 -3.36
C ASN A 115 -0.64 -21.12 -2.65
N GLY A 116 0.28 -21.17 -1.69
CA GLY A 116 0.63 -22.34 -0.90
C GLY A 116 1.44 -23.42 -1.64
N LYS A 117 1.75 -23.21 -2.92
CA LYS A 117 2.39 -24.23 -3.78
C LYS A 117 3.70 -23.73 -4.39
N ASN A 118 3.69 -22.54 -4.94
CA ASN A 118 4.79 -22.01 -5.75
C ASN A 118 5.76 -21.18 -4.91
N ASN A 119 6.98 -21.08 -5.43
CA ASN A 119 8.02 -20.20 -4.92
C ASN A 119 8.17 -19.01 -5.87
N PHE A 120 8.47 -17.84 -5.33
CA PHE A 120 8.57 -16.61 -6.10
C PHE A 120 9.82 -15.81 -5.69
N ILE A 121 10.46 -15.21 -6.68
CA ILE A 121 11.31 -14.04 -6.50
C ILE A 121 10.50 -12.85 -6.97
N ILE A 122 10.26 -11.88 -6.07
CA ILE A 122 9.41 -10.73 -6.31
C ILE A 122 10.29 -9.54 -6.58
N LEU A 123 10.18 -8.95 -7.76
CA LEU A 123 10.88 -7.74 -8.14
C LEU A 123 9.89 -6.58 -8.12
N ASP A 124 10.24 -5.51 -7.40
CA ASP A 124 9.48 -4.26 -7.39
C ASP A 124 10.41 -3.12 -7.80
N PHE A 125 10.09 -2.50 -8.93
CA PHE A 125 10.84 -1.39 -9.51
C PHE A 125 10.20 -0.07 -9.14
N GLY A 126 10.75 0.58 -8.11
CA GLY A 126 10.30 1.88 -7.62
C GLY A 126 11.43 2.89 -7.49
N THR A 127 11.34 3.75 -6.48
CA THR A 127 12.43 4.64 -6.05
C THR A 127 13.65 3.86 -5.60
N ALA A 128 13.43 2.69 -5.00
CA ALA A 128 14.39 1.63 -4.82
C ALA A 128 13.91 0.39 -5.59
N THR A 129 14.81 -0.51 -5.96
CA THR A 129 14.48 -1.82 -6.49
C THR A 129 14.57 -2.84 -5.37
N THR A 130 13.50 -3.59 -5.12
CA THR A 130 13.52 -4.67 -4.15
C THR A 130 13.46 -6.04 -4.80
N PHE A 131 14.17 -7.00 -4.21
CA PHE A 131 14.14 -8.40 -4.59
C PHE A 131 13.75 -9.18 -3.34
N ASP A 132 12.58 -9.80 -3.35
CA ASP A 132 12.02 -10.52 -2.22
C ASP A 132 11.85 -11.99 -2.53
N VAL A 133 12.08 -12.86 -1.54
CA VAL A 133 11.93 -14.31 -1.67
C VAL A 133 10.70 -14.77 -0.90
N LEU A 134 9.79 -15.41 -1.61
CA LEU A 134 8.62 -16.08 -1.06
C LEU A 134 8.66 -17.55 -1.44
N ILE A 135 8.69 -18.43 -0.43
CA ILE A 135 8.62 -19.88 -0.62
C ILE A 135 7.29 -20.35 -0.05
N GLN A 136 6.40 -20.78 -0.92
CA GLN A 136 5.00 -21.12 -0.58
C GLN A 136 4.32 -19.95 0.16
N ASN A 137 4.07 -20.08 1.46
CA ASN A 137 3.48 -19.03 2.31
C ASN A 137 4.49 -18.45 3.31
N THR A 138 5.79 -18.57 3.03
CA THR A 138 6.86 -18.09 3.91
C THR A 138 7.69 -17.03 3.21
N TYR A 139 7.69 -15.83 3.76
CA TYR A 139 8.53 -14.72 3.32
C TYR A 139 9.89 -14.78 4.00
N TYR A 140 10.94 -14.90 3.21
CA TYR A 140 12.32 -15.03 3.68
C TYR A 140 13.08 -13.70 3.72
N GLY A 141 12.45 -12.61 3.32
CA GLY A 141 13.13 -11.32 3.17
C GLY A 141 13.68 -11.15 1.75
N GLY A 142 14.66 -10.26 1.64
CA GLY A 142 15.28 -9.95 0.37
C GLY A 142 16.22 -8.76 0.49
N ILE A 143 16.69 -8.26 -0.64
CA ILE A 143 17.63 -7.14 -0.73
C ILE A 143 16.93 -5.91 -1.29
N ILE A 144 17.53 -4.75 -1.03
CA ILE A 144 17.12 -3.46 -1.58
C ILE A 144 18.33 -2.88 -2.34
N ALA A 145 18.13 -2.55 -3.60
CA ALA A 145 19.10 -1.90 -4.45
C ALA A 145 18.60 -0.50 -4.84
N PRO A 146 19.46 0.39 -5.31
CA PRO A 146 19.04 1.65 -5.91
C PRO A 146 18.02 1.42 -7.03
N GLY A 147 17.02 2.30 -7.13
CA GLY A 147 16.06 2.23 -8.23
C GLY A 147 16.70 2.61 -9.56
N VAL A 148 16.09 2.17 -10.66
CA VAL A 148 16.65 2.37 -12.02
C VAL A 148 16.99 3.84 -12.30
N LYS A 149 16.14 4.78 -11.84
CA LYS A 149 16.41 6.23 -12.03
C LYS A 149 17.58 6.77 -11.20
N LEU A 150 18.05 6.05 -10.20
CA LEU A 150 19.19 6.43 -9.37
C LEU A 150 20.48 5.72 -9.84
N SER A 151 20.35 4.74 -10.72
CA SER A 151 21.46 3.93 -11.25
C SER A 151 21.91 4.37 -12.65
N LEU A 152 21.21 5.33 -13.25
CA LEU A 152 21.54 6.01 -14.50
C LEU A 152 22.11 7.40 -14.25
#